data_a5c5a1344e36212ad6696ed60281b8a3
#
_entry.id   a5c5a1344e36212ad6696ed60281b8a3
#
_cell.length_a   1.000
_cell.length_b   1.000
_cell.length_c   1.000
_cell.angle_alpha   90.00
_cell.angle_beta   90.00
_cell.angle_gamma   90.00
#
_symmetry.space_group_name_H-M   'P 1'
#
loop_
_entity.id
_entity.type
_entity.pdbx_description
1 polymer ?
#
loop_
_entity_poly.entity_id
_entity_poly.type
_entity_poly.pdbx_seq_one_letter_code
_entity_poly.pdbx_strand_id
1 'polypeptide(L)'
;VAWSGPGAIDPSIPIGDILVPDDIIDETKGRAYTFYENLGIGFIRQNPVFCPDLSASLRTAIESGLGHCRASDIYVCTQGPRLETRAEIRKFASYGATLVGMTLVPEAFLAKELEMCYCPVCYITNYAEGVVERSYRPGELFEGLLSPEERAKVDAAVEVLPQIAIEALVKLGANRECKCGLSMERYRRRGDIGKDWHTWIG
;
A
#
# COMPACT_ATOMS: atom_id res chain seq x y z
N VAL A 1 8.92 5.61 0.17
CA VAL A 1 7.55 5.79 0.67
C VAL A 1 6.64 6.03 -0.51
N ALA A 2 5.52 5.31 -0.57
CA ALA A 2 4.43 5.56 -1.50
C ALA A 2 3.18 6.02 -0.71
N TRP A 3 2.19 6.60 -1.38
CA TRP A 3 0.87 6.83 -0.81
C TRP A 3 -0.24 6.39 -1.74
N SER A 4 -1.35 5.98 -1.16
CA SER A 4 -2.51 5.49 -1.88
C SER A 4 -3.79 5.99 -1.22
N GLY A 5 -4.82 6.26 -2.03
CA GLY A 5 -6.16 6.62 -1.57
C GLY A 5 -7.15 5.47 -1.74
N PRO A 6 -7.10 4.41 -0.91
CA PRO A 6 -8.02 3.30 -1.00
C PRO A 6 -9.41 3.62 -0.45
N GLY A 7 -10.39 2.82 -0.88
CA GLY A 7 -11.68 2.73 -0.22
C GLY A 7 -11.63 1.81 0.99
N ALA A 8 -12.35 2.13 2.07
CA ALA A 8 -12.48 1.28 3.23
C ALA A 8 -13.49 0.15 2.98
N ILE A 9 -13.07 -1.09 3.24
CA ILE A 9 -13.92 -2.30 3.30
C ILE A 9 -14.45 -2.48 4.72
N ASP A 10 -13.62 -2.16 5.72
CA ASP A 10 -14.03 -2.15 7.13
C ASP A 10 -14.76 -0.84 7.44
N PRO A 11 -16.06 -0.88 7.80
CA PRO A 11 -16.84 0.33 8.11
C PRO A 11 -16.38 1.07 9.37
N SER A 12 -15.55 0.45 10.19
CA SER A 12 -14.97 1.08 11.39
C SER A 12 -13.84 2.06 11.07
N ILE A 13 -13.32 2.04 9.83
CA ILE A 13 -12.26 2.96 9.40
C ILE A 13 -12.89 4.26 8.92
N PRO A 14 -12.62 5.39 9.56
CA PRO A 14 -13.21 6.68 9.16
C PRO A 14 -12.65 7.16 7.81
N ILE A 15 -13.48 7.85 7.04
CA ILE A 15 -13.02 8.61 5.86
C ILE A 15 -12.08 9.73 6.32
N GLY A 16 -10.97 9.90 5.61
CA GLY A 16 -9.91 10.83 5.94
C GLY A 16 -8.88 10.29 6.94
N ASP A 17 -9.07 9.06 7.44
CA ASP A 17 -8.07 8.43 8.32
C ASP A 17 -6.77 8.12 7.55
N ILE A 18 -5.64 8.17 8.24
CA ILE A 18 -4.32 7.86 7.69
C ILE A 18 -3.77 6.64 8.42
N LEU A 19 -3.33 5.65 7.65
CA LEU A 19 -2.83 4.39 8.20
C LEU A 19 -1.72 3.77 7.33
N VAL A 20 -1.04 2.79 7.89
CA VAL A 20 -0.02 1.99 7.21
C VAL A 20 -0.50 0.54 7.19
N PRO A 21 -0.79 -0.04 6.02
CA PRO A 21 -1.21 -1.43 5.94
C PRO A 21 -0.06 -2.38 6.31
N ASP A 22 -0.41 -3.57 6.80
CA ASP A 22 0.55 -4.59 7.19
C ASP A 22 0.83 -5.59 6.07
N ASP A 23 -0.16 -5.83 5.22
CA ASP A 23 -0.04 -6.82 4.16
C ASP A 23 -0.87 -6.43 2.93
N ILE A 24 -0.69 -7.19 1.84
CA ILE A 24 -1.34 -6.95 0.56
C ILE A 24 -1.88 -8.25 -0.04
N ILE A 25 -3.09 -8.18 -0.57
CA ILE A 25 -3.69 -9.22 -1.42
C ILE A 25 -3.65 -8.71 -2.86
N ASP A 26 -3.07 -9.48 -3.77
CA ASP A 26 -3.00 -9.13 -5.18
C ASP A 26 -4.14 -9.79 -5.97
N GLU A 27 -5.07 -8.98 -6.44
CA GLU A 27 -6.17 -9.36 -7.34
C GLU A 27 -6.01 -8.68 -8.72
N THR A 28 -4.79 -8.22 -9.05
CA THR A 28 -4.49 -7.63 -10.35
C THR A 28 -4.30 -8.67 -11.43
N LYS A 29 -4.36 -8.27 -12.70
CA LYS A 29 -4.20 -9.16 -13.86
C LYS A 29 -3.37 -8.46 -14.94
N GLY A 30 -2.43 -9.20 -15.54
CA GLY A 30 -1.69 -8.72 -16.69
C GLY A 30 -0.70 -7.57 -16.40
N ARG A 31 -0.37 -7.32 -15.14
CA ARG A 31 0.71 -6.40 -14.75
C ARG A 31 2.06 -7.11 -14.79
N ALA A 32 3.14 -6.38 -15.01
CA ALA A 32 4.49 -6.93 -14.88
C ALA A 32 4.78 -7.25 -13.42
N TYR A 33 5.15 -8.50 -13.12
CA TYR A 33 5.38 -8.97 -11.74
C TYR A 33 6.85 -9.05 -11.35
N THR A 34 7.76 -8.85 -12.28
CA THR A 34 9.20 -8.99 -12.08
C THR A 34 9.96 -8.18 -13.11
N PHE A 35 11.14 -7.67 -12.73
CA PHE A 35 12.12 -7.12 -13.65
C PHE A 35 12.88 -8.21 -14.41
N TYR A 36 12.79 -9.46 -13.98
CA TYR A 36 13.64 -10.57 -14.43
C TYR A 36 12.87 -11.60 -15.26
N GLU A 37 11.93 -11.13 -16.08
CA GLU A 37 11.14 -12.01 -16.94
C GLU A 37 12.06 -12.88 -17.80
N ASN A 38 11.79 -14.18 -17.83
CA ASN A 38 12.57 -15.20 -18.56
C ASN A 38 14.01 -15.43 -18.06
N LEU A 39 14.45 -14.81 -16.97
CA LEU A 39 15.81 -15.01 -16.42
C LEU A 39 15.89 -16.07 -15.31
N GLY A 40 14.75 -16.58 -14.84
CA GLY A 40 14.68 -17.59 -13.77
C GLY A 40 15.06 -17.08 -12.37
N ILE A 41 15.12 -15.78 -12.19
CA ILE A 41 15.32 -15.10 -10.91
C ILE A 41 14.08 -14.27 -10.54
N GLY A 42 14.03 -13.69 -9.34
CA GLY A 42 12.84 -12.94 -8.85
C GLY A 42 11.95 -13.77 -7.91
N PHE A 43 12.28 -15.05 -7.67
CA PHE A 43 11.55 -15.88 -6.70
C PHE A 43 12.02 -15.57 -5.28
N ILE A 44 11.39 -14.58 -4.64
CA ILE A 44 11.75 -14.02 -3.33
C ILE A 44 10.59 -14.08 -2.34
N ARG A 45 10.91 -14.15 -1.05
CA ARG A 45 9.91 -14.14 0.02
C ARG A 45 9.23 -12.78 0.13
N GLN A 46 7.90 -12.79 0.29
CA GLN A 46 7.08 -11.60 0.47
C GLN A 46 6.65 -11.35 1.93
N ASN A 47 7.17 -12.08 2.89
CA ASN A 47 6.87 -11.87 4.31
C ASN A 47 8.13 -11.40 5.07
N PRO A 48 8.10 -10.17 5.66
CA PRO A 48 7.06 -9.14 5.52
C PRO A 48 7.06 -8.54 4.11
N VAL A 49 5.89 -8.12 3.60
CA VAL A 49 5.80 -7.49 2.27
C VAL A 49 6.35 -6.07 2.31
N PHE A 50 6.00 -5.31 3.33
CA PHE A 50 6.52 -3.96 3.57
C PHE A 50 7.72 -3.96 4.51
N CYS A 51 8.59 -2.94 4.38
CA CYS A 51 9.77 -2.78 5.24
C CYS A 51 9.34 -2.52 6.69
N PRO A 52 9.72 -3.39 7.66
CA PRO A 52 9.30 -3.23 9.05
C PRO A 52 9.79 -1.93 9.69
N ASP A 53 11.05 -1.54 9.44
CA ASP A 53 11.62 -0.31 10.01
C ASP A 53 10.91 0.93 9.48
N LEU A 54 10.66 0.97 8.16
CA LEU A 54 9.95 2.08 7.54
C LEU A 54 8.48 2.13 7.97
N SER A 55 7.82 0.96 8.10
CA SER A 55 6.46 0.86 8.62
C SER A 55 6.36 1.40 10.05
N ALA A 56 7.26 0.99 10.94
CA ALA A 56 7.30 1.47 12.32
C ALA A 56 7.53 2.99 12.39
N SER A 57 8.46 3.50 11.55
CA SER A 57 8.76 4.93 11.51
C SER A 57 7.57 5.76 11.01
N LEU A 58 6.87 5.28 9.97
CA LEU A 58 5.66 5.92 9.44
C LEU A 58 4.52 5.92 10.47
N ARG A 59 4.27 4.80 11.15
CA ARG A 59 3.27 4.72 12.24
C ARG A 59 3.57 5.72 13.36
N THR A 60 4.83 5.78 13.78
CA THR A 60 5.25 6.76 14.81
C THR A 60 5.04 8.21 14.35
N ALA A 61 5.31 8.53 13.09
CA ALA A 61 5.07 9.87 12.55
C ALA A 61 3.55 10.20 12.52
N ILE A 62 2.71 9.24 12.08
CA ILE A 62 1.26 9.39 12.08
C ILE A 62 0.73 9.60 13.51
N GLU A 63 1.14 8.75 14.45
CA GLU A 63 0.73 8.84 15.85
C GLU A 63 1.15 10.19 16.50
N SER A 64 2.34 10.67 16.17
CA SER A 64 2.84 11.95 16.68
C SER A 64 2.02 13.14 16.15
N GLY A 65 1.55 13.09 14.90
CA GLY A 65 0.79 14.17 14.27
C GLY A 65 -0.72 14.08 14.50
N LEU A 66 -1.28 12.86 14.50
CA LEU A 66 -2.74 12.64 14.52
C LEU A 66 -3.24 11.97 15.80
N GLY A 67 -2.34 11.54 16.70
CA GLY A 67 -2.68 10.93 17.98
C GLY A 67 -3.03 9.44 17.92
N HIS A 68 -3.18 8.85 16.73
CA HIS A 68 -3.45 7.42 16.56
C HIS A 68 -2.96 6.93 15.19
N CYS A 69 -2.64 5.65 15.11
CA CYS A 69 -2.45 4.92 13.84
C CYS A 69 -3.01 3.50 14.01
N ARG A 70 -3.87 3.09 13.09
CA ARG A 70 -4.40 1.72 13.08
C ARG A 70 -3.31 0.70 12.77
N ALA A 71 -3.54 -0.52 13.20
CA ALA A 71 -2.69 -1.67 12.92
C ALA A 71 -3.55 -2.82 12.37
N SER A 72 -2.88 -3.79 11.75
CA SER A 72 -3.48 -5.02 11.20
C SER A 72 -4.42 -4.79 10.02
N ASP A 73 -4.14 -3.78 9.20
CA ASP A 73 -4.90 -3.50 7.99
C ASP A 73 -4.32 -4.23 6.78
N ILE A 74 -5.17 -4.86 5.97
CA ILE A 74 -4.80 -5.58 4.75
C ILE A 74 -5.36 -4.84 3.54
N TYR A 75 -4.48 -4.50 2.62
CA TYR A 75 -4.83 -3.83 1.37
C TYR A 75 -5.05 -4.85 0.27
N VAL A 76 -6.25 -4.93 -0.32
CA VAL A 76 -6.43 -5.67 -1.57
C VAL A 76 -6.21 -4.74 -2.76
N CYS A 77 -5.31 -5.14 -3.66
CA CYS A 77 -5.03 -4.39 -4.89
C CYS A 77 -5.79 -5.00 -6.05
N THR A 78 -6.68 -4.24 -6.67
CA THR A 78 -7.46 -4.66 -7.83
C THR A 78 -6.91 -4.09 -9.13
N GLN A 79 -7.40 -4.61 -10.26
CA GLN A 79 -6.87 -4.19 -11.57
C GLN A 79 -7.29 -2.77 -11.96
N GLY A 80 -8.52 -2.34 -11.64
CA GLY A 80 -9.10 -1.15 -12.24
C GLY A 80 -9.26 -1.22 -13.78
N PRO A 81 -9.69 -0.15 -14.45
CA PRO A 81 -10.13 1.14 -13.87
C PRO A 81 -11.55 1.14 -13.30
N ARG A 82 -12.34 0.05 -13.51
CA ARG A 82 -13.67 -0.06 -12.91
C ARG A 82 -13.58 -0.25 -11.40
N LEU A 83 -14.56 0.28 -10.70
CA LEU A 83 -14.75 -0.03 -9.28
C LEU A 83 -15.23 -1.47 -9.10
N GLU A 84 -15.01 -2.00 -7.92
CA GLU A 84 -15.40 -3.35 -7.52
C GLU A 84 -16.91 -3.44 -7.35
N THR A 85 -17.46 -4.62 -7.64
CA THR A 85 -18.86 -4.92 -7.33
C THR A 85 -19.04 -5.18 -5.84
N ARG A 86 -20.27 -5.01 -5.32
CA ARG A 86 -20.61 -5.38 -3.94
C ARG A 86 -20.27 -6.84 -3.59
N ALA A 87 -20.32 -7.75 -4.56
CA ALA A 87 -19.96 -9.15 -4.38
C ALA A 87 -18.45 -9.34 -4.24
N GLU A 88 -17.65 -8.60 -5.03
CA GLU A 88 -16.18 -8.58 -4.90
C GLU A 88 -15.76 -8.01 -3.55
N ILE A 89 -16.36 -6.91 -3.10
CA ILE A 89 -16.07 -6.34 -1.78
C ILE A 89 -16.37 -7.33 -0.65
N ARG A 90 -17.53 -8.04 -0.69
CA ARG A 90 -17.82 -9.10 0.28
C ARG A 90 -16.80 -10.25 0.25
N LYS A 91 -16.35 -10.64 -0.95
CA LYS A 91 -15.28 -11.63 -1.13
C LYS A 91 -14.00 -11.16 -0.43
N PHE A 92 -13.57 -9.93 -0.69
CA PHE A 92 -12.34 -9.38 -0.11
C PHE A 92 -12.43 -9.23 1.41
N ALA A 93 -13.56 -8.79 1.94
CA ALA A 93 -13.82 -8.76 3.37
C ALA A 93 -13.69 -10.17 4.00
N SER A 94 -14.18 -11.22 3.33
CA SER A 94 -14.05 -12.61 3.80
C SER A 94 -12.61 -13.13 3.83
N TYR A 95 -11.69 -12.49 3.08
CA TYR A 95 -10.25 -12.78 3.11
C TYR A 95 -9.50 -11.94 4.16
N GLY A 96 -10.21 -11.10 4.90
CA GLY A 96 -9.64 -10.23 5.91
C GLY A 96 -9.14 -8.89 5.37
N ALA A 97 -9.40 -8.55 4.08
CA ALA A 97 -9.06 -7.25 3.56
C ALA A 97 -9.89 -6.14 4.22
N THR A 98 -9.25 -5.07 4.64
CA THR A 98 -9.86 -3.89 5.26
C THR A 98 -9.90 -2.68 4.30
N LEU A 99 -9.07 -2.72 3.27
CA LEU A 99 -8.88 -1.65 2.27
C LEU A 99 -8.91 -2.22 0.86
N VAL A 100 -9.40 -1.43 -0.10
CA VAL A 100 -9.32 -1.74 -1.53
C VAL A 100 -8.79 -0.56 -2.33
N GLY A 101 -7.84 -0.85 -3.22
CA GLY A 101 -7.29 0.15 -4.13
C GLY A 101 -6.61 -0.49 -5.34
N MET A 102 -5.90 0.31 -6.15
CA MET A 102 -5.44 -0.15 -7.47
C MET A 102 -3.94 0.09 -7.72
N THR A 103 -3.19 0.62 -6.73
CA THR A 103 -1.89 1.26 -7.02
C THR A 103 -0.67 0.56 -6.44
N LEU A 104 -0.79 -0.25 -5.39
CA LEU A 104 0.37 -0.81 -4.69
C LEU A 104 1.04 -2.01 -5.39
N VAL A 105 0.34 -2.65 -6.31
CA VAL A 105 0.88 -3.75 -7.14
C VAL A 105 1.08 -3.26 -8.57
N PRO A 106 2.18 -3.58 -9.23
CA PRO A 106 3.29 -4.45 -8.81
C PRO A 106 4.39 -3.72 -8.01
N GLU A 107 4.24 -2.43 -7.76
CA GLU A 107 5.28 -1.56 -7.19
C GLU A 107 5.91 -2.13 -5.92
N ALA A 108 5.10 -2.65 -4.97
CA ALA A 108 5.61 -3.25 -3.74
C ALA A 108 6.54 -4.45 -3.99
N PHE A 109 6.20 -5.30 -4.95
CA PHE A 109 6.98 -6.50 -5.28
C PHE A 109 8.23 -6.16 -6.06
N LEU A 110 8.13 -5.22 -7.01
CA LEU A 110 9.27 -4.74 -7.80
C LEU A 110 10.29 -4.00 -6.91
N ALA A 111 9.84 -3.16 -5.98
CA ALA A 111 10.71 -2.52 -5.01
C ALA A 111 11.49 -3.55 -4.17
N LYS A 112 10.87 -4.67 -3.84
CA LYS A 112 11.52 -5.75 -3.10
C LYS A 112 12.56 -6.50 -3.92
N GLU A 113 12.33 -6.70 -5.22
CA GLU A 113 13.34 -7.23 -6.15
C GLU A 113 14.57 -6.32 -6.22
N LEU A 114 14.37 -4.99 -6.14
CA LEU A 114 15.44 -4.00 -6.12
C LEU A 114 16.08 -3.80 -4.73
N GLU A 115 15.74 -4.62 -3.74
CA GLU A 115 16.26 -4.52 -2.38
C GLU A 115 15.99 -3.17 -1.71
N MET A 116 14.92 -2.49 -2.15
CA MET A 116 14.50 -1.21 -1.59
C MET A 116 13.64 -1.40 -0.34
N CYS A 117 13.79 -0.51 0.63
CA CYS A 117 12.81 -0.34 1.68
C CYS A 117 11.57 0.32 1.09
N TYR A 118 10.46 -0.39 1.09
CA TYR A 118 9.18 0.08 0.58
C TYR A 118 8.10 -0.03 1.65
N CYS A 119 7.29 1.01 1.83
CA CYS A 119 6.11 1.00 2.66
C CYS A 119 5.14 2.09 2.18
N PRO A 120 3.85 1.77 2.00
CA PRO A 120 2.85 2.77 1.65
C PRO A 120 2.25 3.43 2.89
N VAL A 121 1.77 4.67 2.71
CA VAL A 121 0.83 5.34 3.60
C VAL A 121 -0.50 5.45 2.86
N CYS A 122 -1.57 5.04 3.50
CA CYS A 122 -2.92 5.10 2.94
C CYS A 122 -3.71 6.22 3.62
N TYR A 123 -4.45 7.00 2.83
CA TYR A 123 -5.47 7.93 3.31
C TYR A 123 -6.84 7.51 2.75
N ILE A 124 -7.82 7.38 3.62
CA ILE A 124 -9.10 6.78 3.25
C ILE A 124 -9.96 7.79 2.50
N THR A 125 -10.25 7.49 1.23
CA THR A 125 -10.99 8.40 0.34
C THR A 125 -12.50 8.22 0.40
N ASN A 126 -12.97 6.99 0.62
CA ASN A 126 -14.38 6.62 0.58
C ASN A 126 -14.61 5.25 1.25
N TYR A 127 -15.86 4.87 1.43
CA TYR A 127 -16.22 3.46 1.67
C TYR A 127 -16.35 2.73 0.34
N ALA A 128 -15.89 1.47 0.31
CA ALA A 128 -16.03 0.60 -0.86
C ALA A 128 -17.51 0.26 -1.13
N GLU A 129 -17.80 -0.20 -2.35
CA GLU A 129 -19.17 -0.47 -2.79
C GLU A 129 -19.94 -1.44 -1.86
N GLY A 130 -21.08 -0.97 -1.35
CA GLY A 130 -21.96 -1.75 -0.50
C GLY A 130 -21.51 -1.90 0.96
N VAL A 131 -20.45 -1.22 1.39
CA VAL A 131 -20.04 -1.15 2.81
C VAL A 131 -20.98 -0.25 3.61
N VAL A 132 -21.27 0.92 3.05
CA VAL A 132 -22.26 1.87 3.59
C VAL A 132 -23.26 2.22 2.51
N GLU A 133 -24.54 2.15 2.83
CA GLU A 133 -25.59 2.55 1.87
C GLU A 133 -25.59 4.08 1.74
N ARG A 134 -25.40 4.54 0.50
CA ARG A 134 -25.44 5.96 0.13
C ARG A 134 -26.28 6.11 -1.15
N SER A 135 -27.10 7.14 -1.19
CA SER A 135 -27.78 7.53 -2.42
C SER A 135 -26.80 8.31 -3.30
N TYR A 136 -26.81 8.04 -4.59
CA TYR A 136 -25.98 8.71 -5.58
C TYR A 136 -26.81 9.18 -6.77
N ARG A 137 -26.32 10.17 -7.48
CA ARG A 137 -26.90 10.60 -8.77
C ARG A 137 -26.20 9.88 -9.92
N PRO A 138 -26.89 9.58 -11.01
CA PRO A 138 -26.25 9.00 -12.19
C PRO A 138 -25.03 9.83 -12.64
N GLY A 139 -23.88 9.15 -12.81
CA GLY A 139 -22.61 9.79 -13.19
C GLY A 139 -21.72 10.25 -12.01
N GLU A 140 -22.20 10.20 -10.78
CA GLU A 140 -21.36 10.42 -9.60
C GLU A 140 -20.54 9.16 -9.26
N LEU A 141 -19.29 9.37 -8.90
CA LEU A 141 -18.42 8.39 -8.30
C LEU A 141 -18.26 8.67 -6.80
N PHE A 142 -17.33 7.97 -6.15
CA PHE A 142 -17.11 8.03 -4.72
C PHE A 142 -16.93 9.45 -4.16
N GLU A 143 -16.29 10.37 -4.89
CA GLU A 143 -16.13 11.76 -4.49
C GLU A 143 -17.46 12.53 -4.40
N GLY A 144 -18.46 12.16 -5.21
CA GLY A 144 -19.80 12.72 -5.15
C GLY A 144 -20.64 12.22 -3.98
N LEU A 145 -20.21 11.13 -3.34
CA LEU A 145 -20.90 10.50 -2.22
C LEU A 145 -20.46 11.04 -0.84
N LEU A 146 -19.39 11.85 -0.80
CA LEU A 146 -18.86 12.40 0.43
C LEU A 146 -19.67 13.59 0.92
N SER A 147 -19.91 13.65 2.24
CA SER A 147 -20.39 14.88 2.86
C SER A 147 -19.31 15.99 2.79
N PRO A 148 -19.67 17.25 2.94
CA PRO A 148 -18.68 18.34 3.01
C PRO A 148 -17.62 18.12 4.10
N GLU A 149 -18.00 17.55 5.25
CA GLU A 149 -17.10 17.24 6.36
C GLU A 149 -16.14 16.09 6.01
N GLU A 150 -16.63 15.05 5.34
CA GLU A 150 -15.79 13.93 4.89
C GLU A 150 -14.79 14.40 3.84
N ARG A 151 -15.23 15.24 2.90
CA ARG A 151 -14.33 15.84 1.88
C ARG A 151 -13.22 16.66 2.54
N ALA A 152 -13.57 17.52 3.50
CA ALA A 152 -12.59 18.31 4.24
C ALA A 152 -11.57 17.44 4.99
N LYS A 153 -12.00 16.27 5.52
CA LYS A 153 -11.08 15.31 6.15
C LYS A 153 -10.11 14.67 5.14
N VAL A 154 -10.60 14.30 3.96
CA VAL A 154 -9.75 13.76 2.89
C VAL A 154 -8.74 14.80 2.45
N ASP A 155 -9.16 16.04 2.23
CA ASP A 155 -8.27 17.14 1.83
C ASP A 155 -7.19 17.38 2.90
N ALA A 156 -7.57 17.46 4.18
CA ALA A 156 -6.63 17.59 5.29
C ALA A 156 -5.65 16.40 5.39
N ALA A 157 -6.13 15.18 5.14
CA ALA A 157 -5.25 14.01 5.11
C ALA A 157 -4.19 14.12 4.00
N VAL A 158 -4.58 14.54 2.80
CA VAL A 158 -3.64 14.73 1.68
C VAL A 158 -2.58 15.81 2.00
N GLU A 159 -2.98 16.90 2.64
CA GLU A 159 -2.08 18.01 2.99
C GLU A 159 -0.96 17.59 3.97
N VAL A 160 -1.23 16.66 4.89
CA VAL A 160 -0.23 16.24 5.89
C VAL A 160 0.68 15.10 5.44
N LEU A 161 0.34 14.37 4.34
CA LEU A 161 1.14 13.23 3.87
C LEU A 161 2.62 13.54 3.63
N PRO A 162 3.00 14.66 2.96
CA PRO A 162 4.41 14.98 2.75
C PRO A 162 5.17 15.13 4.07
N GLN A 163 4.55 15.77 5.06
CA GLN A 163 5.17 15.98 6.37
C GLN A 163 5.37 14.65 7.11
N ILE A 164 4.37 13.77 7.11
CA ILE A 164 4.47 12.41 7.68
C ILE A 164 5.63 11.64 7.03
N ALA A 165 5.75 11.69 5.70
CA ALA A 165 6.81 11.01 4.99
C ALA A 165 8.20 11.55 5.36
N ILE A 166 8.36 12.88 5.43
CA ILE A 166 9.62 13.54 5.81
C ILE A 166 10.01 13.15 7.25
N GLU A 167 9.09 13.26 8.19
CA GLU A 167 9.34 12.91 9.60
C GLU A 167 9.73 11.44 9.75
N ALA A 168 9.04 10.54 9.07
CA ALA A 168 9.37 9.12 9.08
C ALA A 168 10.78 8.85 8.53
N LEU A 169 11.15 9.48 7.42
CA LEU A 169 12.47 9.32 6.81
C LEU A 169 13.58 9.90 7.69
N VAL A 170 13.35 11.03 8.34
CA VAL A 170 14.31 11.64 9.28
C VAL A 170 14.50 10.72 10.50
N LYS A 171 13.41 10.20 11.08
CA LYS A 171 13.47 9.27 12.23
C LYS A 171 14.14 7.94 11.88
N LEU A 172 13.90 7.42 10.68
CA LEU A 172 14.48 6.16 10.22
C LEU A 172 16.01 6.24 10.17
N GLY A 173 16.58 7.38 9.79
CA GLY A 173 18.02 7.59 9.71
C GLY A 173 18.74 6.62 8.79
N ALA A 174 20.07 6.49 8.99
CA ALA A 174 20.94 5.60 8.21
C ALA A 174 21.02 4.16 8.78
N ASN A 175 20.83 4.01 10.09
CA ASN A 175 20.94 2.73 10.79
C ASN A 175 19.61 1.97 10.72
N ARG A 176 19.51 1.01 9.81
CA ARG A 176 18.33 0.16 9.60
C ARG A 176 18.66 -1.27 9.97
N GLU A 177 17.73 -1.94 10.64
CA GLU A 177 17.85 -3.35 11.03
C GLU A 177 17.09 -4.29 10.08
N CYS A 178 16.29 -3.73 9.18
CA CYS A 178 15.52 -4.50 8.19
C CYS A 178 16.44 -5.27 7.24
N LYS A 179 15.90 -6.37 6.72
CA LYS A 179 16.61 -7.23 5.77
C LYS A 179 16.21 -6.96 4.31
N CYS A 180 15.66 -5.79 4.01
CA CYS A 180 15.23 -5.46 2.63
C CYS A 180 16.40 -5.54 1.64
N GLY A 181 17.59 -5.06 2.01
CA GLY A 181 18.81 -5.14 1.19
C GLY A 181 19.38 -6.55 0.99
N LEU A 182 18.70 -7.59 1.47
CA LEU A 182 19.09 -8.99 1.34
C LEU A 182 18.05 -9.83 0.60
N SER A 183 17.06 -9.22 -0.04
CA SER A 183 15.98 -9.94 -0.73
C SER A 183 16.52 -10.87 -1.83
N MET A 184 17.58 -10.45 -2.53
CA MET A 184 18.22 -11.19 -3.63
C MET A 184 19.41 -12.05 -3.18
N GLU A 185 19.69 -12.15 -1.89
CA GLU A 185 20.86 -12.84 -1.33
C GLU A 185 20.93 -14.33 -1.76
N ARG A 186 19.80 -15.01 -1.94
CA ARG A 186 19.75 -16.36 -2.48
C ARG A 186 20.50 -16.47 -3.82
N TYR A 187 20.26 -15.51 -4.70
CA TYR A 187 20.82 -15.50 -6.07
C TYR A 187 22.30 -15.11 -6.05
N ARG A 188 22.73 -14.22 -5.15
CA ARG A 188 24.16 -13.92 -4.93
C ARG A 188 24.92 -15.15 -4.46
N ARG A 189 24.40 -15.88 -3.48
CA ARG A 189 25.04 -17.11 -2.96
C ARG A 189 25.15 -18.22 -4.01
N ARG A 190 24.25 -18.25 -4.96
CA ARG A 190 24.25 -19.20 -6.07
C ARG A 190 25.15 -18.77 -7.22
N GLY A 191 25.58 -17.52 -7.24
CA GLY A 191 26.30 -16.93 -8.36
C GLY A 191 25.44 -16.58 -9.57
N ASP A 192 24.11 -16.55 -9.42
CA ASP A 192 23.18 -16.22 -10.50
C ASP A 192 23.21 -14.72 -10.83
N ILE A 193 23.57 -13.86 -9.86
CA ILE A 193 23.70 -12.41 -10.03
C ILE A 193 25.04 -11.90 -9.49
N GLY A 194 25.64 -10.94 -10.21
CA GLY A 194 26.85 -10.22 -9.81
C GLY A 194 26.56 -8.94 -9.04
N LYS A 195 27.60 -8.12 -8.82
CA LYS A 195 27.47 -6.84 -8.12
C LYS A 195 26.73 -5.78 -8.95
N ASP A 196 26.69 -5.96 -10.25
CA ASP A 196 26.13 -5.07 -11.27
C ASP A 196 24.70 -5.41 -11.67
N TRP A 197 24.05 -6.34 -10.97
CA TRP A 197 22.73 -6.87 -11.32
C TRP A 197 21.64 -5.79 -11.45
N HIS A 198 21.77 -4.66 -10.75
CA HIS A 198 20.86 -3.52 -10.91
C HIS A 198 20.91 -2.90 -12.31
N THR A 199 22.01 -3.07 -13.04
CA THR A 199 22.14 -2.54 -14.41
C THR A 199 21.41 -3.38 -15.46
N TRP A 200 20.90 -4.55 -15.08
CA TRP A 200 20.16 -5.45 -15.98
C TRP A 200 18.70 -5.03 -16.14
N ILE A 201 18.28 -4.03 -15.36
CA ILE A 201 16.94 -3.47 -15.39
C ILE A 201 16.98 -2.30 -16.36
N GLY A 202 16.43 -2.51 -17.56
CA GLY A 202 16.40 -1.55 -18.65
C GLY A 202 14.98 -1.14 -19.00
#